data_92be2f90d104a92238900f279f13822d
#
_entry.id   92be2f90d104a92238900f279f13822d
#
_cell.length_a   1.000
_cell.length_b   1.000
_cell.length_c   1.000
_cell.angle_alpha   90.00
_cell.angle_beta   90.00
_cell.angle_gamma   90.00
#
_symmetry.space_group_name_H-M   'P 1'
#
loop_
_entity.id
_entity.type
_entity.pdbx_description
1 polymer ?
#
loop_
_entity_poly.entity_id
_entity_poly.type
_entity_poly.pdbx_seq_one_letter_code
_entity_poly.pdbx_strand_id
1 'polypeptide(L)'
;MRTLIPGSLTILSAYPDPPFDIMKDGIATGFDVELMRAVCARLSLELRPLPYAGEDFNGIFAALAQGTCDAVISGTTITPERAAIVRFSQPYLEFNQGIAVNRHLTPRVGSTADLRGLTAGIQKGNTSDIVARHLLAQGDIAGIRYYPYHGIGTALDDLEAGRIGLVIKLFPVISWLTHERPELAIAMQIPTHERLGIAYAPERADLCDAVDATIETLRASGELAKLQAAWPGIGAASEG
;
A
#
# COMPACT_ATOMS: atom_id res chain seq x y z
N MET A 1 -16.72 -22.32 -0.02
CA MET A 1 -16.42 -20.87 0.01
C MET A 1 -17.73 -20.10 -0.16
N ARG A 2 -18.04 -19.20 0.76
CA ARG A 2 -19.25 -18.36 0.76
C ARG A 2 -18.82 -16.90 0.63
N THR A 3 -19.50 -16.09 -0.17
CA THR A 3 -19.29 -14.63 -0.30
C THR A 3 -20.51 -13.88 0.24
N LEU A 4 -20.36 -12.59 0.56
CA LEU A 4 -21.46 -11.75 1.05
C LEU A 4 -22.59 -11.67 0.01
N ILE A 5 -22.21 -11.52 -1.24
CA ILE A 5 -23.13 -11.56 -2.38
C ILE A 5 -22.84 -12.85 -3.16
N PRO A 6 -23.82 -13.79 -3.27
CA PRO A 6 -23.60 -15.02 -4.02
C PRO A 6 -23.10 -14.77 -5.45
N GLY A 7 -22.00 -15.42 -5.83
CA GLY A 7 -21.40 -15.26 -7.16
C GLY A 7 -20.50 -14.04 -7.34
N SER A 8 -20.33 -13.19 -6.30
CA SER A 8 -19.46 -12.01 -6.38
C SER A 8 -18.51 -11.95 -5.19
N LEU A 9 -17.30 -11.45 -5.40
CA LEU A 9 -16.33 -11.13 -4.36
C LEU A 9 -16.22 -9.61 -4.23
N THR A 10 -16.59 -9.09 -3.07
CA THR A 10 -16.53 -7.65 -2.79
C THR A 10 -15.22 -7.33 -2.09
N ILE A 11 -14.38 -6.49 -2.71
CA ILE A 11 -13.14 -6.00 -2.12
C ILE A 11 -13.25 -4.54 -1.75
N LEU A 12 -12.59 -4.12 -0.68
CA LEU A 12 -12.46 -2.72 -0.27
C LEU A 12 -11.02 -2.29 -0.43
N SER A 13 -10.80 -1.18 -1.14
CA SER A 13 -9.49 -0.58 -1.40
C SER A 13 -9.51 0.92 -1.16
N ALA A 14 -8.38 1.47 -0.75
CA ALA A 14 -8.23 2.89 -0.43
C ALA A 14 -7.57 3.63 -1.60
N TYR A 15 -8.38 4.29 -2.41
CA TYR A 15 -7.95 5.06 -3.58
C TYR A 15 -7.62 6.52 -3.22
N PRO A 16 -6.64 7.16 -3.90
CA PRO A 16 -5.66 6.56 -4.81
C PRO A 16 -4.44 6.05 -4.04
N ASP A 17 -3.94 4.88 -4.38
CA ASP A 17 -2.67 4.35 -3.90
C ASP A 17 -1.91 3.61 -5.03
N PRO A 18 -1.53 4.33 -6.12
CA PRO A 18 -0.86 3.72 -7.25
C PRO A 18 0.51 3.15 -6.86
N PRO A 19 0.97 2.05 -7.49
CA PRO A 19 0.35 1.31 -8.57
C PRO A 19 -0.66 0.24 -8.14
N PHE A 20 -0.97 0.13 -6.83
CA PHE A 20 -1.86 -0.90 -6.30
C PHE A 20 -3.34 -0.62 -6.62
N ASP A 21 -3.80 0.59 -6.29
CA ASP A 21 -5.20 1.00 -6.37
C ASP A 21 -5.33 2.34 -7.09
N ILE A 22 -5.94 2.31 -8.26
CA ILE A 22 -6.15 3.47 -9.13
C ILE A 22 -7.62 3.55 -9.50
N MET A 23 -8.20 4.75 -9.44
CA MET A 23 -9.51 5.04 -10.02
C MET A 23 -9.32 5.86 -11.28
N LYS A 24 -9.66 5.28 -12.44
CA LYS A 24 -9.57 5.95 -13.75
C LYS A 24 -10.95 5.95 -14.39
N ASP A 25 -11.47 7.14 -14.69
CA ASP A 25 -12.79 7.32 -15.32
C ASP A 25 -13.92 6.55 -14.60
N GLY A 26 -13.86 6.48 -13.27
CA GLY A 26 -14.82 5.73 -12.43
C GLY A 26 -14.61 4.23 -12.43
N ILE A 27 -13.55 3.72 -13.07
CA ILE A 27 -13.21 2.30 -13.13
C ILE A 27 -12.02 2.03 -12.21
N ALA A 28 -12.19 1.07 -11.29
CA ALA A 28 -11.10 0.60 -10.45
C ALA A 28 -10.11 -0.24 -11.24
N THR A 29 -8.82 0.08 -11.12
CA THR A 29 -7.68 -0.62 -11.70
C THR A 29 -6.47 -0.53 -10.77
N GLY A 30 -5.33 -1.06 -11.15
CA GLY A 30 -4.14 -1.17 -10.31
C GLY A 30 -3.78 -2.63 -10.09
N PHE A 31 -2.56 -2.87 -9.61
CA PHE A 31 -2.06 -4.23 -9.45
C PHE A 31 -2.97 -5.09 -8.56
N ASP A 32 -3.41 -4.56 -7.42
CA ASP A 32 -4.26 -5.30 -6.47
C ASP A 32 -5.62 -5.64 -7.08
N VAL A 33 -6.22 -4.71 -7.81
CA VAL A 33 -7.49 -4.93 -8.51
C VAL A 33 -7.34 -5.97 -9.62
N GLU A 34 -6.26 -5.91 -10.41
CA GLU A 34 -6.00 -6.88 -11.48
C GLU A 34 -5.68 -8.28 -10.94
N LEU A 35 -4.92 -8.35 -9.83
CA LEU A 35 -4.70 -9.62 -9.13
C LEU A 35 -6.03 -10.25 -8.70
N MET A 36 -6.92 -9.46 -8.08
CA MET A 36 -8.21 -9.96 -7.64
C MET A 36 -9.16 -10.29 -8.81
N ARG A 37 -9.03 -9.62 -9.96
CA ARG A 37 -9.73 -10.03 -11.19
C ARG A 37 -9.30 -11.41 -11.68
N ALA A 38 -7.98 -11.65 -11.69
CA ALA A 38 -7.44 -12.96 -12.07
C ALA A 38 -7.87 -14.06 -11.09
N VAL A 39 -7.89 -13.77 -9.80
CA VAL A 39 -8.39 -14.68 -8.76
C VAL A 39 -9.89 -14.97 -8.97
N CYS A 40 -10.71 -13.94 -9.14
CA CYS A 40 -12.15 -14.09 -9.35
C CYS A 40 -12.49 -14.91 -10.61
N ALA A 41 -11.76 -14.67 -11.70
CA ALA A 41 -11.93 -15.43 -12.94
C ALA A 41 -11.70 -16.95 -12.72
N ARG A 42 -10.70 -17.34 -11.90
CA ARG A 42 -10.41 -18.73 -11.55
C ARG A 42 -11.45 -19.34 -10.62
N LEU A 43 -12.03 -18.53 -9.73
CA LEU A 43 -13.07 -18.96 -8.77
C LEU A 43 -14.49 -18.85 -9.34
N SER A 44 -14.65 -18.42 -10.60
CA SER A 44 -15.96 -18.17 -11.23
C SER A 44 -16.80 -17.16 -10.44
N LEU A 45 -16.16 -16.10 -9.96
CA LEU A 45 -16.77 -14.97 -9.24
C LEU A 45 -16.70 -13.68 -10.04
N GLU A 46 -17.68 -12.81 -9.85
CA GLU A 46 -17.61 -11.40 -10.27
C GLU A 46 -16.83 -10.59 -9.23
N LEU A 47 -15.86 -9.76 -9.64
CA LEU A 47 -15.16 -8.83 -8.76
C LEU A 47 -15.98 -7.55 -8.56
N ARG A 48 -16.16 -7.12 -7.32
CA ARG A 48 -16.84 -5.87 -6.94
C ARG A 48 -15.92 -4.99 -6.09
N PRO A 49 -15.14 -4.09 -6.70
CA PRO A 49 -14.31 -3.14 -5.97
C PRO A 49 -15.18 -2.04 -5.33
N LEU A 50 -14.91 -1.74 -4.05
CA LEU A 50 -15.51 -0.63 -3.31
C LEU A 50 -14.42 0.33 -2.85
N PRO A 51 -14.63 1.66 -2.91
CA PRO A 51 -13.70 2.63 -2.39
C PRO A 51 -13.84 2.80 -0.88
N TYR A 52 -12.71 2.83 -0.18
CA TYR A 52 -12.62 3.28 1.20
C TYR A 52 -12.45 4.80 1.25
N ALA A 53 -13.26 5.48 2.05
CA ALA A 53 -13.28 6.94 2.14
C ALA A 53 -12.85 7.49 3.53
N GLY A 54 -12.28 6.64 4.40
CA GLY A 54 -11.84 7.06 5.74
C GLY A 54 -10.56 7.90 5.71
N GLU A 55 -10.38 8.72 6.74
CA GLU A 55 -9.19 9.57 6.90
C GLU A 55 -7.96 8.82 7.45
N ASP A 56 -8.17 7.67 8.09
CA ASP A 56 -7.14 6.80 8.67
C ASP A 56 -7.22 5.42 8.01
N PHE A 57 -6.10 4.95 7.46
CA PHE A 57 -6.07 3.67 6.75
C PHE A 57 -6.49 2.49 7.61
N ASN A 58 -6.15 2.49 8.90
CA ASN A 58 -6.51 1.37 9.77
C ASN A 58 -8.03 1.23 9.99
N GLY A 59 -8.80 2.28 9.72
CA GLY A 59 -10.27 2.22 9.74
C GLY A 59 -10.87 1.29 8.68
N ILE A 60 -10.10 0.96 7.62
CA ILE A 60 -10.56 0.06 6.54
C ILE A 60 -10.91 -1.35 7.06
N PHE A 61 -10.22 -1.82 8.11
CA PHE A 61 -10.45 -3.16 8.66
C PHE A 61 -11.78 -3.29 9.39
N ALA A 62 -12.36 -2.19 9.86
CA ALA A 62 -13.69 -2.21 10.49
C ALA A 62 -14.80 -2.69 9.53
N ALA A 63 -14.62 -2.48 8.23
CA ALA A 63 -15.55 -2.93 7.20
C ALA A 63 -15.69 -4.45 7.14
N LEU A 64 -14.61 -5.20 7.45
CA LEU A 64 -14.64 -6.66 7.52
C LEU A 64 -15.52 -7.15 8.68
N ALA A 65 -15.35 -6.56 9.87
CA ALA A 65 -16.14 -6.87 11.05
C ALA A 65 -17.63 -6.47 10.87
N GLN A 66 -17.90 -5.43 10.10
CA GLN A 66 -19.26 -4.96 9.77
C GLN A 66 -19.90 -5.76 8.64
N GLY A 67 -19.15 -6.65 7.95
CA GLY A 67 -19.66 -7.43 6.82
C GLY A 67 -20.00 -6.57 5.59
N THR A 68 -19.30 -5.47 5.37
CA THR A 68 -19.53 -4.59 4.20
C THR A 68 -18.69 -4.99 2.99
N CYS A 69 -17.63 -5.76 3.19
CA CYS A 69 -16.81 -6.35 2.14
C CYS A 69 -16.36 -7.77 2.52
N ASP A 70 -16.01 -8.57 1.53
CA ASP A 70 -15.47 -9.92 1.71
C ASP A 70 -13.99 -9.89 2.07
N ALA A 71 -13.25 -8.92 1.51
CA ALA A 71 -11.80 -8.77 1.71
C ALA A 71 -11.37 -7.31 1.59
N VAL A 72 -10.23 -7.00 2.22
CA VAL A 72 -9.49 -5.74 2.03
C VAL A 72 -8.19 -6.05 1.32
N ILE A 73 -7.95 -5.37 0.19
CA ILE A 73 -6.69 -5.39 -0.53
C ILE A 73 -6.36 -3.98 -0.99
N SER A 74 -5.21 -3.43 -0.58
CA SER A 74 -4.81 -2.04 -0.86
C SER A 74 -3.35 -1.81 -0.45
N GLY A 75 -2.40 -2.53 -1.08
CA GLY A 75 -1.00 -2.49 -0.67
C GLY A 75 -0.83 -2.76 0.84
N THR A 76 -1.66 -3.64 1.40
CA THR A 76 -1.87 -3.75 2.84
C THR A 76 -0.76 -4.54 3.51
N THR A 77 0.09 -3.87 4.29
CA THR A 77 1.15 -4.50 5.07
C THR A 77 0.58 -5.36 6.19
N ILE A 78 1.06 -6.60 6.31
CA ILE A 78 0.80 -7.49 7.43
C ILE A 78 1.59 -6.99 8.63
N THR A 79 0.91 -6.55 9.69
CA THR A 79 1.54 -6.21 10.98
C THR A 79 0.92 -7.01 12.12
N PRO A 80 1.65 -7.21 13.24
CA PRO A 80 1.09 -7.91 14.40
C PRO A 80 -0.23 -7.30 14.91
N GLU A 81 -0.32 -5.96 14.93
CA GLU A 81 -1.49 -5.24 15.38
C GLU A 81 -2.70 -5.49 14.47
N ARG A 82 -2.48 -5.47 13.15
CA ARG A 82 -3.53 -5.78 12.17
C ARG A 82 -3.92 -7.26 12.21
N ALA A 83 -2.92 -8.16 12.31
CA ALA A 83 -3.15 -9.61 12.40
C ALA A 83 -3.88 -10.04 13.69
N ALA A 84 -3.90 -9.19 14.72
CA ALA A 84 -4.67 -9.43 15.95
C ALA A 84 -6.20 -9.24 15.74
N ILE A 85 -6.62 -8.52 14.70
CA ILE A 85 -8.03 -8.16 14.46
C ILE A 85 -8.59 -8.70 13.14
N VAL A 86 -7.73 -9.11 12.20
CA VAL A 86 -8.13 -9.68 10.90
C VAL A 86 -7.28 -10.92 10.59
N ARG A 87 -7.79 -11.79 9.69
CA ARG A 87 -7.00 -12.87 9.09
C ARG A 87 -6.33 -12.32 7.84
N PHE A 88 -5.03 -12.58 7.67
CA PHE A 88 -4.33 -12.29 6.42
C PHE A 88 -4.14 -13.54 5.56
N SER A 89 -4.10 -13.34 4.25
CA SER A 89 -3.59 -14.29 3.27
C SER A 89 -2.09 -14.56 3.47
N GLN A 90 -1.54 -15.53 2.75
CA GLN A 90 -0.10 -15.57 2.51
C GLN A 90 0.33 -14.28 1.82
N PRO A 91 1.57 -13.80 2.06
CA PRO A 91 2.06 -12.60 1.41
C PRO A 91 2.14 -12.80 -0.11
N TYR A 92 1.62 -11.83 -0.86
CA TYR A 92 1.70 -11.83 -2.33
C TYR A 92 2.83 -10.95 -2.88
N LEU A 93 3.32 -9.98 -2.08
CA LEU A 93 4.44 -9.09 -2.38
C LEU A 93 5.23 -8.74 -1.11
N GLU A 94 6.47 -8.28 -1.29
CA GLU A 94 7.30 -7.69 -0.23
C GLU A 94 7.97 -6.43 -0.75
N PHE A 95 7.98 -5.35 0.05
CA PHE A 95 8.59 -4.08 -0.29
C PHE A 95 9.21 -3.38 0.92
N ASN A 96 10.06 -2.40 0.65
CA ASN A 96 10.62 -1.47 1.62
C ASN A 96 9.82 -0.17 1.68
N GLN A 97 10.05 0.65 2.71
CA GLN A 97 9.63 2.05 2.72
C GLN A 97 10.59 2.90 1.89
N GLY A 98 10.07 3.90 1.18
CA GLY A 98 10.85 4.88 0.44
C GLY A 98 10.74 6.26 1.07
N ILE A 99 11.81 7.05 0.97
CA ILE A 99 11.84 8.45 1.38
C ILE A 99 11.96 9.31 0.13
N ALA A 100 10.99 10.20 -0.07
CA ALA A 100 11.04 11.25 -1.08
C ALA A 100 11.43 12.58 -0.45
N VAL A 101 12.21 13.38 -1.17
CA VAL A 101 12.64 14.73 -0.81
C VAL A 101 12.50 15.68 -2.00
N ASN A 102 12.50 16.99 -1.75
CA ASN A 102 12.70 17.97 -2.81
C ASN A 102 14.18 18.00 -3.16
N ARG A 103 14.53 17.62 -4.42
CA ARG A 103 15.94 17.49 -4.88
C ARG A 103 16.76 18.76 -4.84
N HIS A 104 16.11 19.92 -4.86
CA HIS A 104 16.78 21.22 -4.83
C HIS A 104 16.99 21.70 -3.40
N LEU A 105 16.04 21.42 -2.50
CA LEU A 105 16.12 21.82 -1.08
C LEU A 105 16.94 20.82 -0.25
N THR A 106 16.92 19.56 -0.63
CA THR A 106 17.65 18.47 0.05
C THR A 106 18.43 17.63 -0.98
N PRO A 107 19.47 18.20 -1.61
CA PRO A 107 20.09 17.60 -2.80
C PRO A 107 21.00 16.38 -2.51
N ARG A 108 21.34 16.14 -1.25
CA ARG A 108 22.23 15.03 -0.85
C ARG A 108 21.72 14.35 0.39
N VAL A 109 21.28 13.10 0.22
CA VAL A 109 20.89 12.22 1.31
C VAL A 109 21.63 10.89 1.09
N GLY A 110 22.64 10.63 1.90
CA GLY A 110 23.40 9.37 1.88
C GLY A 110 23.03 8.45 3.04
N SER A 111 22.40 9.01 4.08
CA SER A 111 21.99 8.30 5.28
C SER A 111 20.82 9.00 5.96
N THR A 112 20.19 8.34 6.95
CA THR A 112 19.12 8.96 7.76
C THR A 112 19.61 10.18 8.55
N ALA A 113 20.89 10.22 8.89
CA ALA A 113 21.48 11.36 9.60
C ALA A 113 21.42 12.68 8.80
N ASP A 114 21.34 12.60 7.45
CA ASP A 114 21.21 13.76 6.57
C ASP A 114 19.80 14.36 6.57
N LEU A 115 18.83 13.66 7.18
CA LEU A 115 17.45 14.12 7.35
C LEU A 115 17.24 14.97 8.60
N ARG A 116 18.30 15.21 9.39
CA ARG A 116 18.22 16.01 10.62
C ARG A 116 17.68 17.39 10.36
N GLY A 117 16.76 17.82 11.25
CA GLY A 117 16.10 19.11 11.12
C GLY A 117 14.90 19.12 10.17
N LEU A 118 14.67 18.05 9.40
CA LEU A 118 13.53 17.94 8.50
C LEU A 118 12.29 17.42 9.21
N THR A 119 11.12 17.85 8.73
CA THR A 119 9.82 17.33 9.16
C THR A 119 9.32 16.32 8.13
N ALA A 120 8.92 15.13 8.59
CA ALA A 120 8.34 14.07 7.75
C ALA A 120 6.84 14.25 7.56
N GLY A 121 6.37 14.16 6.32
CA GLY A 121 4.94 14.05 5.98
C GLY A 121 4.51 12.59 5.97
N ILE A 122 3.46 12.24 6.74
CA ILE A 122 2.98 10.88 6.95
C ILE A 122 1.45 10.84 6.80
N GLN A 123 0.95 9.85 6.04
CA GLN A 123 -0.49 9.57 6.02
C GLN A 123 -0.92 8.80 7.26
N LYS A 124 -2.07 9.16 7.83
CA LYS A 124 -2.63 8.49 9.01
C LYS A 124 -2.92 7.01 8.73
N GLY A 125 -2.52 6.15 9.66
CA GLY A 125 -2.75 4.71 9.62
C GLY A 125 -1.78 3.92 8.74
N ASN A 126 -0.85 4.58 8.04
CA ASN A 126 0.18 3.90 7.26
C ASN A 126 1.33 3.39 8.14
N THR A 127 1.97 2.30 7.73
CA THR A 127 3.17 1.75 8.37
C THR A 127 4.38 2.68 8.29
N SER A 128 4.38 3.63 7.37
CA SER A 128 5.35 4.75 7.32
C SER A 128 5.45 5.52 8.65
N ASP A 129 4.38 5.55 9.45
CA ASP A 129 4.39 6.17 10.79
C ASP A 129 5.36 5.45 11.74
N ILE A 130 5.49 4.13 11.64
CA ILE A 130 6.43 3.34 12.46
C ILE A 130 7.86 3.80 12.15
N VAL A 131 8.19 3.94 10.86
CA VAL A 131 9.51 4.42 10.41
C VAL A 131 9.75 5.86 10.88
N ALA A 132 8.78 6.75 10.66
CA ALA A 132 8.90 8.14 11.06
C ALA A 132 9.11 8.33 12.57
N ARG A 133 8.37 7.60 13.40
CA ARG A 133 8.55 7.62 14.86
C ARG A 133 9.91 7.09 15.29
N HIS A 134 10.42 6.05 14.61
CA HIS A 134 11.76 5.54 14.87
C HIS A 134 12.83 6.59 14.56
N LEU A 135 12.78 7.22 13.37
CA LEU A 135 13.69 8.31 12.99
C LEU A 135 13.59 9.51 13.94
N LEU A 136 12.39 9.87 14.39
CA LEU A 136 12.19 10.94 15.37
C LEU A 136 12.82 10.60 16.72
N ALA A 137 12.65 9.38 17.21
CA ALA A 137 13.22 8.93 18.46
C ALA A 137 14.76 8.88 18.44
N GLN A 138 15.36 8.64 17.26
CA GLN A 138 16.81 8.70 17.06
C GLN A 138 17.33 10.13 16.83
N GLY A 139 16.45 11.12 16.66
CA GLY A 139 16.84 12.49 16.35
C GLY A 139 17.29 12.67 14.90
N ASP A 140 16.96 11.74 14.01
CA ASP A 140 17.27 11.83 12.59
C ASP A 140 16.27 12.70 11.82
N ILE A 141 15.09 12.99 12.40
CA ILE A 141 14.14 14.00 11.90
C ILE A 141 13.69 14.91 13.05
N ALA A 142 13.20 16.11 12.73
CA ALA A 142 12.77 17.11 13.71
C ALA A 142 11.30 16.95 14.15
N GLY A 143 10.47 16.34 13.31
CA GLY A 143 9.05 16.22 13.60
C GLY A 143 8.28 15.41 12.56
N ILE A 144 7.00 15.17 12.84
CA ILE A 144 6.08 14.46 11.95
C ILE A 144 4.85 15.33 11.75
N ARG A 145 4.46 15.55 10.48
CA ARG A 145 3.20 16.16 10.09
C ARG A 145 2.27 15.10 9.50
N TYR A 146 1.10 14.92 10.10
CA TYR A 146 0.14 13.95 9.64
C TYR A 146 -0.84 14.54 8.64
N TYR A 147 -1.12 13.76 7.61
CA TYR A 147 -2.12 14.02 6.58
C TYR A 147 -3.21 12.95 6.64
N PRO A 148 -4.47 13.27 6.28
CA PRO A 148 -5.48 12.24 6.08
C PRO A 148 -5.03 11.26 4.99
N TYR A 149 -5.54 10.03 5.00
CA TYR A 149 -5.09 9.00 4.06
C TYR A 149 -5.21 9.46 2.59
N HIS A 150 -6.33 10.08 2.22
CA HIS A 150 -6.54 10.63 0.87
C HIS A 150 -5.72 11.89 0.56
N GLY A 151 -4.94 12.39 1.51
CA GLY A 151 -4.18 13.65 1.42
C GLY A 151 -2.74 13.50 0.92
N ILE A 152 -2.37 12.40 0.26
CA ILE A 152 -0.99 12.22 -0.23
C ILE A 152 -0.58 13.30 -1.24
N GLY A 153 -1.49 13.74 -2.12
CA GLY A 153 -1.23 14.84 -3.03
C GLY A 153 -0.83 16.12 -2.29
N THR A 154 -1.58 16.49 -1.25
CA THR A 154 -1.26 17.65 -0.41
C THR A 154 0.10 17.49 0.30
N ALA A 155 0.45 16.29 0.75
CA ALA A 155 1.75 16.04 1.35
C ALA A 155 2.89 16.26 0.34
N LEU A 156 2.72 15.81 -0.90
CA LEU A 156 3.70 16.03 -1.96
C LEU A 156 3.78 17.50 -2.39
N ASP A 157 2.66 18.22 -2.45
CA ASP A 157 2.64 19.67 -2.71
C ASP A 157 3.34 20.46 -1.59
N ASP A 158 3.19 20.02 -0.33
CA ASP A 158 3.90 20.58 0.81
C ASP A 158 5.41 20.28 0.74
N LEU A 159 5.79 19.11 0.24
CA LEU A 159 7.18 18.72 0.02
C LEU A 159 7.83 19.56 -1.10
N GLU A 160 7.15 19.73 -2.23
CA GLU A 160 7.63 20.59 -3.32
C GLU A 160 7.83 22.04 -2.87
N ALA A 161 6.89 22.55 -2.09
CA ALA A 161 6.95 23.90 -1.56
C ALA A 161 7.91 24.09 -0.36
N GLY A 162 8.57 23.03 0.11
CA GLY A 162 9.48 23.07 1.26
C GLY A 162 8.80 23.28 2.61
N ARG A 163 7.47 23.08 2.71
CA ARG A 163 6.73 23.16 3.97
C ARG A 163 6.94 21.96 4.88
N ILE A 164 7.37 20.83 4.30
CA ILE A 164 7.94 19.65 4.95
C ILE A 164 9.21 19.26 4.22
N GLY A 165 10.08 18.46 4.85
CA GLY A 165 11.38 18.11 4.30
C GLY A 165 11.44 16.76 3.60
N LEU A 166 10.54 15.83 3.97
CA LEU A 166 10.46 14.50 3.37
C LEU A 166 9.06 13.92 3.47
N VAL A 167 8.77 12.93 2.62
CA VAL A 167 7.58 12.06 2.71
C VAL A 167 8.06 10.62 2.75
N ILE A 168 7.51 9.83 3.68
CA ILE A 168 7.79 8.39 3.78
C ILE A 168 6.54 7.62 3.36
N LYS A 169 6.72 6.68 2.45
CA LYS A 169 5.64 5.80 1.99
C LYS A 169 6.22 4.51 1.41
N LEU A 170 5.39 3.47 1.31
CA LEU A 170 5.76 2.21 0.66
C LEU A 170 6.41 2.50 -0.71
N PHE A 171 7.57 1.90 -0.96
CA PHE A 171 8.44 2.30 -2.07
C PHE A 171 7.77 2.33 -3.45
N PRO A 172 6.98 1.33 -3.87
CA PRO A 172 6.32 1.41 -5.18
C PRO A 172 5.40 2.63 -5.31
N VAL A 173 4.69 2.97 -4.22
CA VAL A 173 3.74 4.09 -4.22
C VAL A 173 4.48 5.42 -4.33
N ILE A 174 5.48 5.65 -3.48
CA ILE A 174 6.20 6.92 -3.51
C ILE A 174 7.00 7.08 -4.81
N SER A 175 7.54 6.00 -5.36
CA SER A 175 8.22 5.99 -6.66
C SER A 175 7.28 6.37 -7.79
N TRP A 176 6.08 5.79 -7.80
CA TRP A 176 5.05 6.15 -8.79
C TRP A 176 4.65 7.62 -8.68
N LEU A 177 4.31 8.08 -7.49
CA LEU A 177 3.81 9.44 -7.26
C LEU A 177 4.83 10.52 -7.54
N THR A 178 6.13 10.23 -7.41
CA THR A 178 7.20 11.18 -7.70
C THR A 178 7.64 11.18 -9.16
N HIS A 179 7.23 10.18 -9.96
CA HIS A 179 7.67 10.05 -11.36
C HIS A 179 7.28 11.25 -12.21
N GLU A 180 6.09 11.80 -12.01
CA GLU A 180 5.59 12.96 -12.76
C GLU A 180 5.86 14.31 -12.05
N ARG A 181 6.65 14.30 -10.96
CA ARG A 181 6.99 15.48 -10.15
C ARG A 181 8.50 15.76 -10.22
N PRO A 182 8.98 16.55 -11.20
CA PRO A 182 10.40 16.75 -11.46
C PRO A 182 11.19 17.38 -10.29
N GLU A 183 10.51 18.11 -9.40
CA GLU A 183 11.10 18.69 -8.20
C GLU A 183 11.42 17.65 -7.12
N LEU A 184 10.75 16.49 -7.17
CA LEU A 184 10.90 15.43 -6.20
C LEU A 184 11.88 14.35 -6.65
N ALA A 185 12.50 13.69 -5.69
CA ALA A 185 13.34 12.53 -5.92
C ALA A 185 13.21 11.53 -4.78
N ILE A 186 13.38 10.25 -5.10
CA ILE A 186 13.61 9.23 -4.09
C ILE A 186 15.02 9.41 -3.55
N ALA A 187 15.14 9.71 -2.27
CA ALA A 187 16.40 9.89 -1.60
C ALA A 187 17.04 8.55 -1.20
N MET A 188 16.24 7.66 -0.63
CA MET A 188 16.69 6.34 -0.18
C MET A 188 15.51 5.41 0.08
N GLN A 189 15.80 4.12 0.23
CA GLN A 189 14.89 3.14 0.80
C GLN A 189 15.32 2.80 2.23
N ILE A 190 14.33 2.55 3.09
CA ILE A 190 14.52 1.98 4.44
C ILE A 190 14.14 0.50 4.34
N PRO A 191 15.06 -0.45 4.61
CA PRO A 191 14.79 -1.88 4.50
C PRO A 191 13.85 -2.33 5.64
N THR A 192 12.55 -2.25 5.37
CA THR A 192 11.48 -2.65 6.31
C THR A 192 10.95 -4.04 6.03
N HIS A 193 11.20 -4.60 4.83
CA HIS A 193 10.74 -5.91 4.41
C HIS A 193 9.24 -6.13 4.67
N GLU A 194 8.43 -5.14 4.31
CA GLU A 194 6.99 -5.18 4.53
C GLU A 194 6.32 -6.19 3.60
N ARG A 195 5.72 -7.20 4.20
CA ARG A 195 4.95 -8.22 3.48
C ARG A 195 3.51 -7.75 3.31
N LEU A 196 3.04 -7.74 2.06
CA LEU A 196 1.69 -7.33 1.71
C LEU A 196 0.76 -8.55 1.64
N GLY A 197 -0.40 -8.45 2.26
CA GLY A 197 -1.41 -9.51 2.31
C GLY A 197 -2.83 -8.98 2.12
N ILE A 198 -3.74 -9.88 1.79
CA ILE A 198 -5.16 -9.61 1.68
C ILE A 198 -5.78 -9.89 3.05
N ALA A 199 -6.56 -8.95 3.57
CA ALA A 199 -7.19 -9.10 4.88
C ALA A 199 -8.65 -9.58 4.76
N TYR A 200 -9.04 -10.44 5.68
CA TYR A 200 -10.38 -11.04 5.79
C TYR A 200 -10.88 -10.94 7.23
N ALA A 201 -12.19 -11.02 7.43
CA ALA A 201 -12.72 -11.25 8.77
C ALA A 201 -12.17 -12.58 9.34
N PRO A 202 -11.89 -12.66 10.65
CA PRO A 202 -11.23 -13.84 11.25
C PRO A 202 -11.90 -15.18 10.96
N GLU A 203 -13.24 -15.20 10.85
CA GLU A 203 -14.05 -16.39 10.59
C GLU A 203 -14.07 -16.81 9.10
N ARG A 204 -13.46 -16.03 8.20
CA ARG A 204 -13.48 -16.28 6.75
C ARG A 204 -12.28 -17.08 6.26
N ALA A 205 -11.87 -18.10 7.05
CA ALA A 205 -10.75 -18.98 6.69
C ALA A 205 -10.95 -19.66 5.34
N ASP A 206 -12.17 -20.12 5.06
CA ASP A 206 -12.51 -20.81 3.80
C ASP A 206 -12.29 -19.94 2.55
N LEU A 207 -12.57 -18.65 2.65
CA LEU A 207 -12.35 -17.71 1.56
C LEU A 207 -10.85 -17.37 1.42
N CYS A 208 -10.18 -17.11 2.54
CA CYS A 208 -8.75 -16.84 2.58
C CYS A 208 -7.96 -17.99 1.94
N ASP A 209 -8.22 -19.22 2.37
CA ASP A 209 -7.53 -20.42 1.87
C ASP A 209 -7.80 -20.65 0.36
N ALA A 210 -9.02 -20.39 -0.12
CA ALA A 210 -9.36 -20.50 -1.54
C ALA A 210 -8.62 -19.45 -2.40
N VAL A 211 -8.51 -18.21 -1.91
CA VAL A 211 -7.77 -17.14 -2.59
C VAL A 211 -6.27 -17.47 -2.58
N ASP A 212 -5.70 -17.88 -1.45
CA ASP A 212 -4.30 -18.27 -1.34
C ASP A 212 -3.94 -19.41 -2.33
N ALA A 213 -4.74 -20.46 -2.38
CA ALA A 213 -4.54 -21.56 -3.33
C ALA A 213 -4.61 -21.09 -4.79
N THR A 214 -5.47 -20.10 -5.06
CA THR A 214 -5.58 -19.51 -6.40
C THR A 214 -4.37 -18.66 -6.75
N ILE A 215 -3.87 -17.84 -5.82
CA ILE A 215 -2.64 -17.03 -6.01
C ILE A 215 -1.44 -17.96 -6.25
N GLU A 216 -1.31 -19.07 -5.51
CA GLU A 216 -0.26 -20.07 -5.76
C GLU A 216 -0.38 -20.70 -7.16
N THR A 217 -1.59 -20.93 -7.65
CA THR A 217 -1.82 -21.41 -9.02
C THR A 217 -1.38 -20.36 -10.06
N LEU A 218 -1.69 -19.06 -9.83
CA LEU A 218 -1.24 -17.97 -10.69
C LEU A 218 0.29 -17.82 -10.65
N ARG A 219 0.90 -18.06 -9.49
CA ARG A 219 2.37 -18.05 -9.33
C ARG A 219 3.01 -19.20 -10.12
N ALA A 220 2.52 -20.41 -9.94
CA ALA A 220 3.03 -21.61 -10.61
C ALA A 220 2.88 -21.55 -12.15
N SER A 221 1.82 -20.91 -12.66
CA SER A 221 1.59 -20.75 -14.11
C SER A 221 2.39 -19.59 -14.73
N GLY A 222 3.05 -18.75 -13.90
CA GLY A 222 3.74 -17.54 -14.35
C GLY A 222 2.80 -16.35 -14.65
N GLU A 223 1.49 -16.49 -14.41
CA GLU A 223 0.54 -15.38 -14.61
C GLU A 223 0.75 -14.27 -13.60
N LEU A 224 1.06 -14.60 -12.34
CA LEU A 224 1.38 -13.60 -11.33
C LEU A 224 2.60 -12.76 -11.73
N ALA A 225 3.66 -13.39 -12.25
CA ALA A 225 4.84 -12.68 -12.73
C ALA A 225 4.52 -11.74 -13.90
N LYS A 226 3.63 -12.14 -14.81
CA LYS A 226 3.16 -11.28 -15.91
C LYS A 226 2.37 -10.08 -15.39
N LEU A 227 1.50 -10.29 -14.40
CA LEU A 227 0.77 -9.20 -13.75
C LEU A 227 1.75 -8.23 -13.07
N GLN A 228 2.73 -8.73 -12.33
CA GLN A 228 3.75 -7.91 -11.69
C GLN A 228 4.54 -7.08 -12.71
N ALA A 229 4.96 -7.69 -13.82
CA ALA A 229 5.71 -7.02 -14.89
C ALA A 229 4.90 -5.93 -15.61
N ALA A 230 3.57 -6.03 -15.62
CA ALA A 230 2.69 -5.03 -16.24
C ALA A 230 2.58 -3.73 -15.43
N TRP A 231 2.98 -3.75 -14.14
CA TRP A 231 2.88 -2.59 -13.26
C TRP A 231 4.26 -2.07 -12.86
N PRO A 232 4.63 -0.83 -13.30
CA PRO A 232 5.91 -0.23 -12.93
C PRO A 232 6.12 -0.19 -11.41
N GLY A 233 7.30 -0.60 -10.96
CA GLY A 233 7.65 -0.66 -9.53
C GLY A 233 7.17 -1.92 -8.79
N ILE A 234 6.28 -2.73 -9.38
CA ILE A 234 5.85 -4.01 -8.78
C ILE A 234 6.78 -5.15 -9.20
N GLY A 235 7.19 -5.21 -10.48
CA GLY A 235 8.06 -6.28 -10.99
C GLY A 235 9.52 -6.21 -10.52
N ALA A 236 9.97 -5.09 -9.98
CA ALA A 236 11.35 -4.88 -9.55
C ALA A 236 11.65 -5.41 -8.12
N ALA A 237 10.69 -5.98 -7.43
CA ALA A 237 10.82 -6.43 -6.04
C ALA A 237 11.59 -7.76 -5.85
N SER A 238 12.04 -8.42 -6.93
CA SER A 238 12.65 -9.75 -6.87
C SER A 238 14.19 -9.79 -6.99
N GLU A 239 14.86 -8.64 -7.05
CA GLU A 239 16.31 -8.56 -7.11
C GLU A 239 16.86 -7.62 -6.01
N GLY A 240 17.01 -8.16 -4.81
CA GLY A 240 17.65 -7.48 -3.69
C GLY A 240 18.10 -8.45 -2.64
#